data_5c0976eefb9e6dfeaf17a5eb02d5f164
#
_entry.id   5c0976eefb9e6dfeaf17a5eb02d5f164
#
_cell.length_a   1.000
_cell.length_b   1.000
_cell.length_c   1.000
_cell.angle_alpha   90.00
_cell.angle_beta   90.00
_cell.angle_gamma   90.00
#
_symmetry.space_group_name_H-M   'P 1'
#
loop_
_entity.id
_entity.type
_entity.pdbx_description
1 polymer ?
#
loop_
_entity_poly.entity_id
_entity_poly.type
_entity_poly.pdbx_seq_one_letter_code
_entity_poly.pdbx_strand_id
1 'polypeptide(L)'
;VRELFGLLLASLVAGLATTLYAAYHFHRLAHYGVLANLLAMFVVSVAVMPMGILGVVAMPFGFDGVFWHLMGGGIDWMVWVAQWVGSLPGAVGRIPAFGTGPLLVGTAGMLLICLLRTPLRLSGAALVLGVSLWAITSPRPDVLVADDGQTVAIRGPDGRLSVLRSSRDTFAVKEWLAAGADARTPKDASLNTGVTCDAIGCIGRLADGRLASMALEVEAFAEDCARAAVVVSARGAPSSSCAATLVDRGVWRKHGAIASGAANTSSKASHFPSGYQRPWTRVMVSAVAVGQGANQPAPRDASPRSEFLEADD
;
A
#
# COMPACT_ATOMS: atom_id res chain seq x y z
N VAL A 1 -30.65 9.77 -26.88
CA VAL A 1 -29.41 10.61 -26.87
C VAL A 1 -29.26 11.34 -25.55
N ARG A 2 -30.28 12.03 -25.02
CA ARG A 2 -30.23 12.80 -23.78
C ARG A 2 -29.95 11.95 -22.55
N GLU A 3 -30.58 10.78 -22.44
CA GLU A 3 -30.38 9.82 -21.34
C GLU A 3 -28.97 9.23 -21.37
N LEU A 4 -28.50 8.83 -22.56
CA LEU A 4 -27.14 8.29 -22.72
C LEU A 4 -26.07 9.32 -22.36
N PHE A 5 -26.26 10.58 -22.76
CA PHE A 5 -25.38 11.68 -22.40
C PHE A 5 -25.37 11.92 -20.88
N GLY A 6 -26.54 11.85 -20.24
CA GLY A 6 -26.68 11.93 -18.79
C GLY A 6 -25.92 10.83 -18.06
N LEU A 7 -26.03 9.58 -18.53
CA LEU A 7 -25.29 8.45 -17.97
C LEU A 7 -23.78 8.58 -18.14
N LEU A 8 -23.33 9.01 -19.31
CA LEU A 8 -21.91 9.28 -19.57
C LEU A 8 -21.35 10.35 -18.64
N LEU A 9 -22.08 11.46 -18.49
CA LEU A 9 -21.67 12.57 -17.63
C LEU A 9 -21.65 12.13 -16.16
N ALA A 10 -22.66 11.42 -15.70
CA ALA A 10 -22.72 10.88 -14.34
C ALA A 10 -21.56 9.91 -14.06
N SER A 11 -21.28 9.00 -14.99
CA SER A 11 -20.16 8.05 -14.88
C SER A 11 -18.80 8.76 -14.86
N LEU A 12 -18.63 9.80 -15.69
CA LEU A 12 -17.41 10.60 -15.70
C LEU A 12 -17.21 11.35 -14.38
N VAL A 13 -18.24 12.02 -13.88
CA VAL A 13 -18.17 12.76 -12.60
C VAL A 13 -17.89 11.82 -11.44
N ALA A 14 -18.58 10.68 -11.36
CA ALA A 14 -18.35 9.67 -10.33
C ALA A 14 -16.92 9.10 -10.43
N GLY A 15 -16.47 8.80 -11.64
CA GLY A 15 -15.09 8.31 -11.90
C GLY A 15 -14.03 9.32 -11.45
N LEU A 16 -14.18 10.59 -11.79
CA LEU A 16 -13.27 11.64 -11.37
C LEU A 16 -13.28 11.83 -9.84
N ALA A 17 -14.45 11.80 -9.22
CA ALA A 17 -14.58 11.92 -7.78
C ALA A 17 -13.90 10.78 -7.01
N THR A 18 -13.97 9.56 -7.52
CA THR A 18 -13.34 8.39 -6.89
C THR A 18 -11.87 8.21 -7.25
N THR A 19 -11.42 8.80 -8.37
CA THR A 19 -10.04 8.62 -8.89
C THR A 19 -8.97 9.07 -7.89
N LEU A 20 -9.17 10.18 -7.19
CA LEU A 20 -8.22 10.67 -6.20
C LEU A 20 -7.99 9.66 -5.07
N TYR A 21 -9.06 9.06 -4.57
CA TYR A 21 -9.01 8.06 -3.51
C TYR A 21 -8.48 6.72 -4.01
N ALA A 22 -8.88 6.31 -5.21
CA ALA A 22 -8.35 5.11 -5.86
C ALA A 22 -6.85 5.23 -6.13
N ALA A 23 -6.38 6.39 -6.58
CA ALA A 23 -4.96 6.67 -6.78
C ALA A 23 -4.18 6.62 -5.46
N TYR A 24 -4.75 7.14 -4.36
CA TYR A 24 -4.12 7.11 -3.04
C TYR A 24 -4.02 5.71 -2.46
N HIS A 25 -5.08 4.89 -2.56
CA HIS A 25 -5.12 3.57 -1.94
C HIS A 25 -4.53 2.46 -2.81
N PHE A 26 -4.72 2.52 -4.12
CA PHE A 26 -4.32 1.45 -5.04
C PHE A 26 -3.15 1.81 -5.94
N HIS A 27 -2.72 3.08 -5.96
CA HIS A 27 -1.64 3.58 -6.81
C HIS A 27 -1.88 3.33 -8.31
N ARG A 28 -3.17 3.24 -8.70
CA ARG A 28 -3.59 2.92 -10.06
C ARG A 28 -4.70 3.86 -10.53
N LEU A 29 -4.70 4.11 -11.84
CA LEU A 29 -5.76 4.82 -12.55
C LEU A 29 -6.37 3.90 -13.59
N ALA A 30 -7.70 3.85 -13.64
CA ALA A 30 -8.44 3.16 -14.69
C ALA A 30 -8.78 4.16 -15.81
N HIS A 31 -7.95 4.24 -16.86
CA HIS A 31 -8.19 5.17 -17.96
C HIS A 31 -9.50 4.89 -18.69
N TYR A 32 -9.86 3.62 -18.83
CA TYR A 32 -11.12 3.21 -19.51
C TYR A 32 -12.23 2.89 -18.51
N GLY A 33 -12.17 3.42 -17.29
CA GLY A 33 -13.17 3.18 -16.25
C GLY A 33 -14.58 3.62 -16.65
N VAL A 34 -14.70 4.74 -17.38
CA VAL A 34 -16.00 5.21 -17.91
C VAL A 34 -16.59 4.20 -18.91
N LEU A 35 -15.76 3.64 -19.80
CA LEU A 35 -16.18 2.61 -20.75
C LEU A 35 -16.65 1.33 -20.05
N ALA A 36 -15.85 0.87 -19.08
CA ALA A 36 -16.20 -0.32 -18.30
C ALA A 36 -17.51 -0.12 -17.53
N ASN A 37 -17.67 1.03 -16.85
CA ASN A 37 -18.88 1.36 -16.12
C ASN A 37 -20.11 1.42 -17.05
N LEU A 38 -19.99 2.05 -18.21
CA LEU A 38 -21.11 2.16 -19.16
C LEU A 38 -21.61 0.78 -19.61
N LEU A 39 -20.69 -0.12 -19.96
CA LEU A 39 -21.01 -1.48 -20.38
C LEU A 39 -21.56 -2.33 -19.23
N ALA A 40 -21.01 -2.19 -18.03
CA ALA A 40 -21.45 -2.91 -16.85
C ALA A 40 -22.81 -2.41 -16.35
N MET A 41 -23.03 -1.08 -16.27
CA MET A 41 -24.26 -0.49 -15.73
C MET A 41 -25.51 -0.90 -16.51
N PHE A 42 -25.41 -1.04 -17.83
CA PHE A 42 -26.53 -1.51 -18.65
C PHE A 42 -26.98 -2.90 -18.18
N VAL A 43 -26.06 -3.83 -18.02
CA VAL A 43 -26.38 -5.21 -17.62
C VAL A 43 -26.80 -5.28 -16.14
N VAL A 44 -26.18 -4.48 -15.28
CA VAL A 44 -26.59 -4.36 -13.87
C VAL A 44 -28.06 -3.94 -13.78
N SER A 45 -28.45 -2.90 -14.51
CA SER A 45 -29.79 -2.33 -14.45
C SER A 45 -30.87 -3.22 -15.07
N VAL A 46 -30.55 -3.92 -16.16
CA VAL A 46 -31.54 -4.71 -16.93
C VAL A 46 -31.60 -6.17 -16.49
N ALA A 47 -30.47 -6.74 -16.07
CA ALA A 47 -30.40 -8.16 -15.73
C ALA A 47 -30.13 -8.40 -14.23
N VAL A 48 -28.99 -7.90 -13.70
CA VAL A 48 -28.54 -8.29 -12.35
C VAL A 48 -29.53 -7.85 -11.27
N MET A 49 -29.89 -6.57 -11.26
CA MET A 49 -30.80 -6.03 -10.22
C MET A 49 -32.22 -6.60 -10.32
N PRO A 50 -32.89 -6.63 -11.49
CA PRO A 50 -34.22 -7.20 -11.57
C PRO A 50 -34.25 -8.69 -11.26
N MET A 51 -33.29 -9.47 -11.76
CA MET A 51 -33.23 -10.91 -11.50
C MET A 51 -32.90 -11.20 -10.02
N GLY A 52 -32.06 -10.39 -9.37
CA GLY A 52 -31.82 -10.50 -7.93
C GLY A 52 -33.09 -10.27 -7.11
N ILE A 53 -33.86 -9.22 -7.42
CA ILE A 53 -35.14 -8.93 -6.75
C ILE A 53 -36.15 -10.07 -6.98
N LEU A 54 -36.32 -10.52 -8.23
CA LEU A 54 -37.21 -11.60 -8.57
C LEU A 54 -36.79 -12.93 -7.91
N GLY A 55 -35.50 -13.20 -7.81
CA GLY A 55 -34.96 -14.36 -7.11
C GLY A 55 -35.37 -14.38 -5.64
N VAL A 56 -35.21 -13.25 -4.94
CA VAL A 56 -35.63 -13.12 -3.55
C VAL A 56 -37.16 -13.31 -3.40
N VAL A 57 -37.96 -12.71 -4.26
CA VAL A 57 -39.42 -12.86 -4.24
C VAL A 57 -39.87 -14.29 -4.56
N ALA A 58 -39.15 -15.00 -5.43
CA ALA A 58 -39.45 -16.37 -5.83
C ALA A 58 -39.00 -17.44 -4.80
N MET A 59 -38.13 -17.09 -3.84
CA MET A 59 -37.65 -18.02 -2.80
C MET A 59 -38.74 -18.81 -2.08
N PRO A 60 -39.83 -18.17 -1.58
CA PRO A 60 -40.88 -18.89 -0.87
C PRO A 60 -41.60 -19.92 -1.75
N PHE A 61 -41.54 -19.78 -3.07
CA PHE A 61 -42.19 -20.65 -4.06
C PHE A 61 -41.28 -21.74 -4.64
N GLY A 62 -39.98 -21.73 -4.28
CA GLY A 62 -39.00 -22.70 -4.76
C GLY A 62 -38.59 -22.55 -6.24
N PHE A 63 -38.89 -21.43 -6.90
CA PHE A 63 -38.54 -21.13 -8.29
C PHE A 63 -37.38 -20.15 -8.45
N ASP A 64 -36.68 -19.83 -7.39
CA ASP A 64 -35.59 -18.86 -7.30
C ASP A 64 -34.37 -19.24 -8.17
N GLY A 65 -34.13 -20.53 -8.41
CA GLY A 65 -32.96 -21.02 -9.13
C GLY A 65 -32.79 -20.43 -10.52
N VAL A 66 -33.90 -20.22 -11.27
CA VAL A 66 -33.85 -19.64 -12.63
C VAL A 66 -33.35 -18.19 -12.58
N PHE A 67 -33.83 -17.41 -11.60
CA PHE A 67 -33.44 -16.01 -11.45
C PHE A 67 -31.99 -15.85 -11.03
N TRP A 68 -31.51 -16.74 -10.15
CA TRP A 68 -30.09 -16.75 -9.75
C TRP A 68 -29.16 -17.11 -10.91
N HIS A 69 -29.57 -18.03 -11.79
CA HIS A 69 -28.79 -18.36 -13.00
C HIS A 69 -28.72 -17.19 -13.98
N LEU A 70 -29.84 -16.49 -14.20
CA LEU A 70 -29.86 -15.31 -15.07
C LEU A 70 -29.03 -14.15 -14.48
N MET A 71 -29.12 -13.93 -13.17
CA MET A 71 -28.27 -12.97 -12.46
C MET A 71 -26.79 -13.34 -12.59
N GLY A 72 -26.46 -14.62 -12.42
CA GLY A 72 -25.09 -15.15 -12.61
C GLY A 72 -24.54 -14.83 -13.98
N GLY A 73 -25.31 -15.06 -15.05
CA GLY A 73 -24.91 -14.69 -16.41
C GLY A 73 -24.64 -13.18 -16.57
N GLY A 74 -25.41 -12.33 -15.89
CA GLY A 74 -25.14 -10.89 -15.83
C GLY A 74 -23.82 -10.56 -15.14
N ILE A 75 -23.50 -11.26 -14.04
CA ILE A 75 -22.24 -11.11 -13.33
C ILE A 75 -21.06 -11.59 -14.19
N ASP A 76 -21.19 -12.71 -14.87
CA ASP A 76 -20.16 -13.23 -15.78
C ASP A 76 -19.86 -12.24 -16.92
N TRP A 77 -20.89 -11.59 -17.44
CA TRP A 77 -20.70 -10.49 -18.38
C TRP A 77 -19.88 -9.34 -17.79
N MET A 78 -20.18 -8.91 -16.57
CA MET A 78 -19.43 -7.84 -15.91
C MET A 78 -17.96 -8.22 -15.70
N VAL A 79 -17.70 -9.47 -15.31
CA VAL A 79 -16.34 -10.00 -15.15
C VAL A 79 -15.61 -10.01 -16.50
N TRP A 80 -16.29 -10.47 -17.55
CA TRP A 80 -15.74 -10.47 -18.91
C TRP A 80 -15.41 -9.04 -19.38
N VAL A 81 -16.31 -8.07 -19.21
CA VAL A 81 -16.07 -6.66 -19.55
C VAL A 81 -14.87 -6.10 -18.77
N ALA A 82 -14.78 -6.40 -17.48
CA ALA A 82 -13.67 -5.93 -16.66
C ALA A 82 -12.32 -6.49 -17.12
N GLN A 83 -12.28 -7.78 -17.46
CA GLN A 83 -11.09 -8.44 -18.01
C GLN A 83 -10.71 -7.89 -19.37
N TRP A 84 -11.70 -7.75 -20.27
CA TRP A 84 -11.49 -7.22 -21.61
C TRP A 84 -10.97 -5.78 -21.56
N VAL A 85 -11.63 -4.89 -20.83
CA VAL A 85 -11.19 -3.49 -20.68
C VAL A 85 -9.82 -3.43 -20.00
N GLY A 86 -9.58 -4.26 -18.99
CA GLY A 86 -8.29 -4.33 -18.28
C GLY A 86 -7.13 -4.83 -19.16
N SER A 87 -7.41 -5.59 -20.22
CA SER A 87 -6.41 -6.07 -21.17
C SER A 87 -6.03 -5.06 -22.26
N LEU A 88 -6.79 -3.96 -22.39
CA LEU A 88 -6.48 -2.93 -23.37
C LEU A 88 -5.14 -2.22 -23.09
N PRO A 89 -4.37 -1.87 -24.10
CA PRO A 89 -3.13 -1.13 -23.92
C PRO A 89 -3.38 0.19 -23.16
N GLY A 90 -2.62 0.42 -22.08
CA GLY A 90 -2.77 1.62 -21.26
C GLY A 90 -4.02 1.66 -20.37
N ALA A 91 -4.76 0.54 -20.22
CA ALA A 91 -5.95 0.48 -19.37
C ALA A 91 -5.68 0.87 -17.91
N VAL A 92 -4.52 0.49 -17.40
CA VAL A 92 -4.11 0.76 -16.02
C VAL A 92 -2.92 1.73 -16.03
N GLY A 93 -3.18 2.98 -15.66
CA GLY A 93 -2.14 3.94 -15.30
C GLY A 93 -1.56 3.64 -13.93
N ARG A 94 -0.30 3.98 -13.71
CA ARG A 94 0.37 3.86 -12.41
C ARG A 94 0.70 5.24 -11.89
N ILE A 95 0.39 5.48 -10.63
CA ILE A 95 0.70 6.74 -9.94
C ILE A 95 1.59 6.41 -8.74
N PRO A 96 2.71 7.13 -8.56
CA PRO A 96 3.51 6.95 -7.37
C PRO A 96 2.71 7.30 -6.12
N ALA A 97 3.02 6.62 -5.01
CA ALA A 97 2.42 6.90 -3.71
C ALA A 97 2.66 8.37 -3.33
N PHE A 98 1.63 9.02 -2.84
CA PHE A 98 1.68 10.38 -2.31
C PHE A 98 1.07 10.42 -0.91
N GLY A 99 1.45 11.43 -0.13
CA GLY A 99 1.03 11.55 1.26
C GLY A 99 -0.42 11.99 1.44
N THR A 100 -0.86 12.03 2.71
CA THR A 100 -2.20 12.51 3.10
C THR A 100 -2.42 13.99 2.82
N GLY A 101 -1.37 14.82 2.80
CA GLY A 101 -1.46 16.24 2.47
C GLY A 101 -2.10 16.49 1.10
N PRO A 102 -1.53 15.98 0.01
CA PRO A 102 -2.13 16.06 -1.32
C PRO A 102 -3.56 15.50 -1.38
N LEU A 103 -3.85 14.40 -0.68
CA LEU A 103 -5.20 13.83 -0.62
C LEU A 103 -6.21 14.83 -0.04
N LEU A 104 -5.90 15.42 1.12
CA LEU A 104 -6.81 16.35 1.81
C LEU A 104 -7.03 17.64 1.00
N VAL A 105 -5.95 18.21 0.45
CA VAL A 105 -6.06 19.42 -0.37
C VAL A 105 -6.81 19.14 -1.67
N GLY A 106 -6.58 17.99 -2.30
CA GLY A 106 -7.33 17.55 -3.48
C GLY A 106 -8.81 17.36 -3.19
N THR A 107 -9.14 16.75 -2.03
CA THR A 107 -10.53 16.60 -1.56
C THR A 107 -11.18 17.96 -1.36
N ALA A 108 -10.51 18.90 -0.70
CA ALA A 108 -11.01 20.26 -0.52
C ALA A 108 -11.24 20.97 -1.87
N GLY A 109 -10.30 20.82 -2.81
CA GLY A 109 -10.44 21.34 -4.17
C GLY A 109 -11.67 20.78 -4.89
N MET A 110 -11.89 19.46 -4.82
CA MET A 110 -13.09 18.81 -5.37
C MET A 110 -14.38 19.33 -4.73
N LEU A 111 -14.42 19.47 -3.39
CA LEU A 111 -15.58 20.02 -2.69
C LEU A 111 -15.88 21.46 -3.16
N LEU A 112 -14.86 22.30 -3.32
CA LEU A 112 -15.05 23.66 -3.85
C LEU A 112 -15.65 23.65 -5.26
N ILE A 113 -15.18 22.76 -6.14
CA ILE A 113 -15.74 22.63 -7.51
C ILE A 113 -17.21 22.20 -7.47
N CYS A 114 -17.55 21.24 -6.60
CA CYS A 114 -18.90 20.65 -6.53
C CYS A 114 -19.91 21.53 -5.80
N LEU A 115 -19.49 22.21 -4.71
CA LEU A 115 -20.42 22.95 -3.84
C LEU A 115 -20.62 24.41 -4.31
N LEU A 116 -19.59 25.02 -4.91
CA LEU A 116 -19.66 26.42 -5.28
C LEU A 116 -20.18 26.60 -6.72
N ARG A 117 -21.14 27.52 -6.88
CA ARG A 117 -21.67 27.94 -8.17
C ARG A 117 -21.08 29.25 -8.67
N THR A 118 -20.21 29.87 -7.86
CA THR A 118 -19.55 31.15 -8.14
C THR A 118 -18.22 30.92 -8.86
N PRO A 119 -17.58 31.97 -9.43
CA PRO A 119 -16.24 31.84 -10.00
C PRO A 119 -15.17 31.30 -9.03
N LEU A 120 -15.46 31.31 -7.71
CA LEU A 120 -14.60 30.65 -6.72
C LEU A 120 -14.37 29.14 -6.99
N ARG A 121 -15.24 28.48 -7.75
CA ARG A 121 -15.00 27.07 -8.19
C ARG A 121 -13.70 26.93 -8.96
N LEU A 122 -13.19 27.99 -9.60
CA LEU A 122 -11.91 27.97 -10.31
C LEU A 122 -10.73 27.80 -9.35
N SER A 123 -10.84 28.29 -8.09
CA SER A 123 -9.83 28.03 -7.06
C SER A 123 -9.76 26.53 -6.71
N GLY A 124 -10.91 25.83 -6.71
CA GLY A 124 -10.95 24.39 -6.55
C GLY A 124 -10.21 23.66 -7.67
N ALA A 125 -10.39 24.08 -8.93
CA ALA A 125 -9.67 23.52 -10.07
C ALA A 125 -8.15 23.80 -9.96
N ALA A 126 -7.75 24.99 -9.55
CA ALA A 126 -6.35 25.34 -9.31
C ALA A 126 -5.74 24.48 -8.19
N LEU A 127 -6.47 24.22 -7.11
CA LEU A 127 -6.03 23.31 -6.04
C LEU A 127 -5.83 21.89 -6.53
N VAL A 128 -6.76 21.33 -7.31
CA VAL A 128 -6.65 19.97 -7.86
C VAL A 128 -5.44 19.86 -8.79
N LEU A 129 -5.20 20.85 -9.64
CA LEU A 129 -4.01 20.89 -10.50
C LEU A 129 -2.71 21.01 -9.68
N GLY A 130 -2.68 21.90 -8.69
CA GLY A 130 -1.53 22.08 -7.79
C GLY A 130 -1.20 20.81 -7.00
N VAL A 131 -2.22 20.09 -6.53
CA VAL A 131 -2.08 18.81 -5.85
C VAL A 131 -1.51 17.73 -6.77
N SER A 132 -1.93 17.71 -8.05
CA SER A 132 -1.39 16.75 -9.01
C SER A 132 0.12 16.95 -9.19
N LEU A 133 0.57 18.19 -9.27
CA LEU A 133 2.00 18.52 -9.33
C LEU A 133 2.71 18.17 -8.02
N TRP A 134 2.13 18.50 -6.87
CA TRP A 134 2.69 18.13 -5.56
C TRP A 134 2.82 16.61 -5.37
N ALA A 135 1.83 15.82 -5.78
CA ALA A 135 1.87 14.37 -5.70
C ALA A 135 3.05 13.78 -6.50
N ILE A 136 3.33 14.31 -7.69
CA ILE A 136 4.45 13.85 -8.54
C ILE A 136 5.81 14.16 -7.89
N THR A 137 5.93 15.29 -7.20
CA THR A 137 7.17 15.75 -6.57
C THR A 137 7.36 15.22 -5.15
N SER A 138 6.42 14.44 -4.63
CA SER A 138 6.50 13.87 -3.27
C SER A 138 7.73 12.97 -3.11
N PRO A 139 8.51 13.14 -2.02
CA PRO A 139 9.70 12.32 -1.78
C PRO A 139 9.31 10.86 -1.57
N ARG A 140 10.08 9.96 -2.17
CA ARG A 140 9.88 8.52 -2.06
C ARG A 140 10.83 7.93 -1.02
N PRO A 141 10.43 6.88 -0.31
CA PRO A 141 11.34 6.20 0.61
C PRO A 141 12.45 5.48 -0.15
N ASP A 142 13.65 5.49 0.44
CA ASP A 142 14.84 4.86 -0.14
C ASP A 142 15.03 3.43 0.34
N VAL A 143 14.55 3.11 1.54
CA VAL A 143 14.64 1.77 2.15
C VAL A 143 13.25 1.33 2.59
N LEU A 144 12.87 0.13 2.21
CA LEU A 144 11.60 -0.49 2.53
C LEU A 144 11.85 -1.84 3.20
N VAL A 145 11.28 -2.04 4.37
CA VAL A 145 11.37 -3.28 5.14
C VAL A 145 9.95 -3.77 5.43
N ALA A 146 9.65 -5.01 5.08
CA ALA A 146 8.36 -5.60 5.38
C ALA A 146 8.24 -5.94 6.88
N ASP A 147 7.03 -6.21 7.32
CA ASP A 147 6.70 -6.53 8.71
C ASP A 147 7.25 -7.89 9.16
N ASP A 148 7.70 -8.73 8.23
CA ASP A 148 8.41 -9.98 8.50
C ASP A 148 9.92 -9.77 8.78
N GLY A 149 10.45 -8.58 8.47
CA GLY A 149 11.87 -8.25 8.54
C GLY A 149 12.76 -9.05 7.59
N GLN A 150 12.17 -9.85 6.68
CA GLN A 150 12.90 -10.70 5.73
C GLN A 150 12.86 -10.15 4.31
N THR A 151 11.82 -9.40 3.98
CA THR A 151 11.70 -8.74 2.67
C THR A 151 12.21 -7.32 2.80
N VAL A 152 13.27 -7.01 2.04
CA VAL A 152 13.93 -5.70 2.06
C VAL A 152 14.17 -5.24 0.63
N ALA A 153 13.81 -3.99 0.37
CA ALA A 153 14.08 -3.34 -0.90
C ALA A 153 14.67 -1.95 -0.68
N ILE A 154 15.49 -1.54 -1.63
CA ILE A 154 16.13 -0.23 -1.65
C ILE A 154 15.88 0.46 -2.98
N ARG A 155 16.00 1.77 -2.99
CA ARG A 155 15.99 2.56 -4.20
C ARG A 155 17.39 2.87 -4.64
N GLY A 156 17.75 2.39 -5.82
CA GLY A 156 19.08 2.58 -6.41
C GLY A 156 19.32 3.97 -6.99
N PRO A 157 20.53 4.24 -7.46
CA PRO A 157 20.91 5.52 -8.10
C PRO A 157 20.10 5.85 -9.36
N ASP A 158 19.56 4.85 -10.03
CA ASP A 158 18.65 4.97 -11.18
C ASP A 158 17.19 5.33 -10.77
N GLY A 159 16.94 5.51 -9.49
CA GLY A 159 15.61 5.76 -8.93
C GLY A 159 14.68 4.54 -8.94
N ARG A 160 15.16 3.38 -9.40
CA ARG A 160 14.39 2.13 -9.43
C ARG A 160 14.52 1.35 -8.14
N LEU A 161 13.53 0.51 -7.90
CA LEU A 161 13.53 -0.38 -6.75
C LEU A 161 14.40 -1.60 -7.04
N SER A 162 15.31 -1.92 -6.11
CA SER A 162 16.09 -3.16 -6.10
C SER A 162 15.76 -3.92 -4.81
N VAL A 163 15.55 -5.23 -4.93
CA VAL A 163 15.18 -6.10 -3.81
C VAL A 163 16.44 -6.80 -3.31
N LEU A 164 16.86 -6.48 -2.09
CA LEU A 164 17.99 -7.13 -1.42
C LEU A 164 17.65 -8.60 -1.12
N ARG A 165 16.47 -8.81 -0.57
CA ARG A 165 15.92 -10.13 -0.30
C ARG A 165 14.39 -10.08 -0.35
N SER A 166 13.78 -11.18 -0.81
CA SER A 166 12.34 -11.40 -0.74
C SER A 166 12.05 -12.69 0.01
N SER A 167 11.08 -12.67 0.89
CA SER A 167 10.49 -13.86 1.47
C SER A 167 9.69 -14.65 0.41
N ARG A 168 9.09 -15.77 0.81
CA ARG A 168 8.19 -16.53 -0.08
C ARG A 168 6.95 -15.73 -0.46
N ASP A 169 6.51 -14.83 0.41
CA ASP A 169 5.40 -13.94 0.14
C ASP A 169 5.88 -12.72 -0.65
N THR A 170 5.45 -12.64 -1.90
CA THR A 170 5.79 -11.55 -2.81
C THR A 170 4.85 -10.35 -2.69
N PHE A 171 3.89 -10.37 -1.75
CA PHE A 171 2.89 -9.32 -1.60
C PHE A 171 3.52 -7.95 -1.32
N ALA A 172 4.45 -7.88 -0.38
CA ALA A 172 5.14 -6.62 -0.05
C ALA A 172 5.85 -6.02 -1.26
N VAL A 173 6.59 -6.83 -2.02
CA VAL A 173 7.28 -6.39 -3.24
C VAL A 173 6.28 -5.88 -4.29
N LYS A 174 5.16 -6.56 -4.48
CA LYS A 174 4.10 -6.15 -5.41
C LYS A 174 3.52 -4.78 -5.04
N GLU A 175 3.24 -4.54 -3.75
CA GLU A 175 2.72 -3.27 -3.27
C GLU A 175 3.76 -2.14 -3.37
N TRP A 176 5.02 -2.42 -3.09
CA TRP A 176 6.10 -1.43 -3.25
C TRP A 176 6.35 -1.03 -4.71
N LEU A 177 6.27 -1.99 -5.63
CA LEU A 177 6.32 -1.71 -7.07
C LEU A 177 5.13 -0.85 -7.51
N ALA A 178 3.92 -1.17 -7.03
CA ALA A 178 2.74 -0.37 -7.31
C ALA A 178 2.89 1.06 -6.75
N ALA A 179 3.33 1.20 -5.50
CA ALA A 179 3.58 2.48 -4.84
C ALA A 179 4.70 3.29 -5.51
N GLY A 180 5.66 2.61 -6.15
CA GLY A 180 6.72 3.22 -6.95
C GLY A 180 6.32 3.58 -8.37
N ALA A 181 5.10 3.26 -8.81
CA ALA A 181 4.64 3.30 -10.19
C ALA A 181 5.50 2.44 -11.15
N ASP A 182 6.11 1.37 -10.62
CA ASP A 182 6.98 0.46 -11.36
C ASP A 182 6.14 -0.61 -12.08
N ALA A 183 6.46 -0.87 -13.34
CA ALA A 183 5.73 -1.82 -14.17
C ALA A 183 6.18 -3.27 -14.00
N ARG A 184 7.34 -3.48 -13.34
CA ARG A 184 7.91 -4.81 -13.14
C ARG A 184 7.03 -5.68 -12.25
N THR A 185 7.15 -6.99 -12.42
CA THR A 185 6.50 -7.98 -11.55
C THR A 185 7.45 -8.39 -10.41
N PRO A 186 6.95 -8.92 -9.29
CA PRO A 186 7.81 -9.35 -8.18
C PRO A 186 8.82 -10.46 -8.53
N LYS A 187 8.63 -11.12 -9.66
CA LYS A 187 9.51 -12.20 -10.17
C LYS A 187 10.50 -11.71 -11.23
N ASP A 188 10.51 -10.43 -11.54
CA ASP A 188 11.39 -9.87 -12.55
C ASP A 188 12.84 -9.90 -12.07
N ALA A 189 13.72 -10.53 -12.85
CA ALA A 189 15.13 -10.67 -12.53
C ALA A 189 15.86 -9.31 -12.39
N SER A 190 15.37 -8.26 -13.05
CA SER A 190 15.92 -6.92 -12.94
C SER A 190 15.76 -6.29 -11.56
N LEU A 191 14.94 -6.87 -10.67
CA LEU A 191 14.81 -6.42 -9.27
C LEU A 191 16.07 -6.68 -8.45
N ASN A 192 16.92 -7.60 -8.86
CA ASN A 192 18.18 -7.90 -8.18
C ASN A 192 19.38 -7.13 -8.76
N THR A 193 19.15 -6.26 -9.74
CA THR A 193 20.22 -5.46 -10.34
C THR A 193 20.81 -4.50 -9.30
N GLY A 194 22.15 -4.48 -9.20
CA GLY A 194 22.87 -3.63 -8.23
C GLY A 194 22.88 -4.17 -6.80
N VAL A 195 22.42 -5.40 -6.60
CA VAL A 195 22.48 -6.12 -5.32
C VAL A 195 23.54 -7.21 -5.41
N THR A 196 24.40 -7.29 -4.42
CA THR A 196 25.40 -8.35 -4.26
C THR A 196 25.12 -9.08 -2.95
N CYS A 197 24.98 -10.40 -3.01
CA CYS A 197 24.74 -11.24 -1.84
C CYS A 197 25.83 -12.29 -1.69
N ASP A 198 26.15 -12.60 -0.44
CA ASP A 198 27.00 -13.72 -0.03
C ASP A 198 26.27 -14.61 0.99
N ALA A 199 26.99 -15.48 1.68
CA ALA A 199 26.42 -16.38 2.66
C ALA A 199 25.92 -15.67 3.92
N ILE A 200 26.48 -14.49 4.27
CA ILE A 200 26.24 -13.79 5.53
C ILE A 200 25.38 -12.53 5.37
N GLY A 201 25.23 -11.99 4.14
CA GLY A 201 24.43 -10.78 3.92
C GLY A 201 24.22 -10.43 2.45
N CYS A 202 23.45 -9.38 2.25
CA CYS A 202 23.22 -8.73 0.94
C CYS A 202 23.50 -7.23 1.05
N ILE A 203 24.15 -6.66 0.06
CA ILE A 203 24.43 -5.22 -0.01
C ILE A 203 23.90 -4.61 -1.31
N GLY A 204 23.51 -3.35 -1.24
CA GLY A 204 23.11 -2.57 -2.41
C GLY A 204 23.41 -1.10 -2.21
N ARG A 205 23.43 -0.33 -3.31
CA ARG A 205 23.68 1.12 -3.27
C ARG A 205 22.38 1.89 -3.28
N LEU A 206 22.25 2.84 -2.38
CA LEU A 206 21.18 3.81 -2.32
C LEU A 206 21.32 4.89 -3.40
N ALA A 207 20.28 5.68 -3.61
CA ALA A 207 20.25 6.77 -4.58
C ALA A 207 21.35 7.83 -4.33
N ASP A 208 21.77 8.02 -3.08
CA ASP A 208 22.83 8.94 -2.68
C ASP A 208 24.24 8.33 -2.74
N GLY A 209 24.35 7.09 -3.21
CA GLY A 209 25.62 6.36 -3.34
C GLY A 209 26.09 5.62 -2.09
N ARG A 210 25.43 5.85 -0.93
CA ARG A 210 25.71 5.12 0.32
C ARG A 210 25.29 3.66 0.19
N LEU A 211 25.82 2.80 1.06
CA LEU A 211 25.47 1.39 1.09
C LEU A 211 24.29 1.14 2.04
N ALA A 212 23.40 0.26 1.63
CA ALA A 212 22.44 -0.40 2.50
C ALA A 212 22.79 -1.89 2.56
N SER A 213 22.74 -2.47 3.73
CA SER A 213 23.03 -3.87 3.98
C SER A 213 21.86 -4.59 4.60
N MET A 214 21.71 -5.87 4.27
CA MET A 214 20.85 -6.81 4.98
C MET A 214 21.70 -7.90 5.58
N ALA A 215 21.96 -7.84 6.88
CA ALA A 215 22.69 -8.84 7.63
C ALA A 215 21.83 -10.09 7.85
N LEU A 216 22.25 -11.23 7.32
CA LEU A 216 21.59 -12.55 7.46
C LEU A 216 22.13 -13.29 8.68
N GLU A 217 23.42 -13.16 8.94
CA GLU A 217 24.14 -13.78 10.06
C GLU A 217 24.73 -12.70 10.99
N VAL A 218 25.04 -13.12 12.20
CA VAL A 218 25.53 -12.20 13.25
C VAL A 218 26.91 -11.62 12.90
N GLU A 219 27.70 -12.39 12.20
CA GLU A 219 29.07 -12.05 11.79
C GLU A 219 29.11 -10.82 10.86
N ALA A 220 28.04 -10.62 10.04
CA ALA A 220 27.95 -9.49 9.12
C ALA A 220 27.85 -8.14 9.83
N PHE A 221 27.29 -8.10 11.04
CA PHE A 221 27.01 -6.81 11.72
C PHE A 221 28.25 -5.95 11.96
N ALA A 222 29.39 -6.54 12.25
CA ALA A 222 30.60 -5.78 12.57
C ALA A 222 31.07 -4.93 11.38
N GLU A 223 31.09 -5.52 10.19
CA GLU A 223 31.49 -4.83 8.96
C GLU A 223 30.37 -3.94 8.42
N ASP A 224 29.13 -4.43 8.41
CA ASP A 224 27.96 -3.70 7.91
C ASP A 224 27.70 -2.41 8.72
N CYS A 225 27.79 -2.47 10.04
CA CYS A 225 27.66 -1.32 10.92
C CYS A 225 28.73 -0.25 10.70
N ALA A 226 29.91 -0.63 10.23
CA ALA A 226 31.00 0.31 9.96
C ALA A 226 30.89 0.94 8.56
N ARG A 227 30.33 0.25 7.59
CA ARG A 227 30.37 0.65 6.15
C ARG A 227 29.02 1.08 5.58
N ALA A 228 27.91 0.53 6.08
CA ALA A 228 26.59 0.85 5.55
C ALA A 228 25.98 2.07 6.25
N ALA A 229 25.10 2.79 5.55
CA ALA A 229 24.29 3.83 6.14
C ALA A 229 23.06 3.26 6.86
N VAL A 230 22.54 2.14 6.33
CA VAL A 230 21.39 1.43 6.89
C VAL A 230 21.71 -0.07 6.92
N VAL A 231 21.52 -0.68 8.09
CA VAL A 231 21.64 -2.13 8.28
C VAL A 231 20.28 -2.69 8.67
N VAL A 232 19.78 -3.64 7.90
CA VAL A 232 18.52 -4.33 8.17
C VAL A 232 18.82 -5.78 8.54
N SER A 233 18.11 -6.33 9.52
CA SER A 233 18.22 -7.76 9.85
C SER A 233 16.90 -8.31 10.39
N ALA A 234 16.62 -9.56 10.01
CA ALA A 234 15.55 -10.35 10.62
C ALA A 234 15.91 -10.83 12.05
N ARG A 235 17.20 -10.77 12.40
CA ARG A 235 17.72 -11.14 13.72
C ARG A 235 17.83 -9.91 14.64
N GLY A 236 18.02 -10.13 15.93
CA GLY A 236 18.41 -9.05 16.86
C GLY A 236 19.87 -8.71 16.65
N ALA A 237 20.19 -7.44 16.65
CA ALA A 237 21.57 -7.00 16.60
C ALA A 237 22.32 -7.34 17.89
N PRO A 238 23.62 -7.65 17.83
CA PRO A 238 24.45 -7.74 19.03
C PRO A 238 24.52 -6.38 19.74
N SER A 239 24.79 -6.39 21.02
CA SER A 239 24.83 -5.19 21.89
C SER A 239 25.97 -4.18 21.57
N SER A 240 26.69 -4.38 20.47
CA SER A 240 27.73 -3.48 19.99
C SER A 240 27.13 -2.20 19.40
N SER A 241 27.82 -1.07 19.55
CA SER A 241 27.44 0.20 18.94
C SER A 241 27.52 0.10 17.41
N CYS A 242 26.40 0.41 16.73
CA CYS A 242 26.31 0.46 15.28
C CYS A 242 26.25 1.94 14.85
N ALA A 243 27.16 2.36 13.97
CA ALA A 243 27.15 3.73 13.43
C ALA A 243 26.05 3.92 12.38
N ALA A 244 25.60 2.84 11.75
CA ALA A 244 24.53 2.82 10.77
C ALA A 244 23.15 2.94 11.42
N THR A 245 22.14 3.37 10.65
CA THR A 245 20.73 3.25 11.06
C THR A 245 20.36 1.76 11.09
N LEU A 246 20.08 1.24 12.28
CA LEU A 246 19.81 -0.17 12.48
C LEU A 246 18.31 -0.46 12.51
N VAL A 247 17.86 -1.40 11.68
CA VAL A 247 16.50 -1.94 11.63
C VAL A 247 16.57 -3.43 11.93
N ASP A 248 16.64 -3.77 13.20
CA ASP A 248 16.73 -5.16 13.66
C ASP A 248 15.36 -5.73 14.07
N ARG A 249 15.38 -6.98 14.57
CA ARG A 249 14.19 -7.68 15.05
C ARG A 249 13.41 -6.89 16.12
N GLY A 250 14.09 -6.16 16.97
CA GLY A 250 13.46 -5.34 18.01
C GLY A 250 12.66 -4.19 17.40
N VAL A 251 13.23 -3.56 16.38
CA VAL A 251 12.64 -2.40 15.68
C VAL A 251 11.43 -2.81 14.85
N TRP A 252 11.57 -3.76 13.92
CA TRP A 252 10.45 -4.11 13.06
C TRP A 252 9.34 -4.89 13.78
N ARG A 253 9.62 -5.66 14.81
CA ARG A 253 8.56 -6.27 15.65
C ARG A 253 7.75 -5.23 16.40
N LYS A 254 8.36 -4.11 16.77
CA LYS A 254 7.71 -3.02 17.49
C LYS A 254 6.90 -2.10 16.55
N HIS A 255 7.45 -1.81 15.38
CA HIS A 255 6.91 -0.81 14.46
C HIS A 255 6.20 -1.39 13.23
N GLY A 256 6.30 -2.69 12.96
CA GLY A 256 5.79 -3.30 11.74
C GLY A 256 6.65 -2.98 10.52
N ALA A 257 6.02 -2.86 9.35
CA ALA A 257 6.70 -2.47 8.12
C ALA A 257 7.29 -1.06 8.23
N ILE A 258 8.50 -0.87 7.70
CA ILE A 258 9.26 0.37 7.83
C ILE A 258 9.58 0.92 6.43
N ALA A 259 9.35 2.23 6.25
CA ALA A 259 9.77 2.98 5.09
C ALA A 259 10.64 4.16 5.57
N SER A 260 11.88 4.22 5.13
CA SER A 260 12.84 5.26 5.54
C SER A 260 13.44 5.96 4.33
N GLY A 261 13.61 7.28 4.41
CA GLY A 261 14.44 8.04 3.48
C GLY A 261 15.89 8.07 3.96
N ALA A 262 16.85 7.95 3.07
CA ALA A 262 18.27 7.96 3.40
C ALA A 262 18.76 9.27 4.06
N ALA A 263 18.06 10.38 3.79
CA ALA A 263 18.40 11.70 4.33
C ALA A 263 17.74 11.99 5.70
N ASN A 264 16.81 11.17 6.14
CA ASN A 264 16.04 11.45 7.35
C ASN A 264 16.00 10.20 8.24
N THR A 265 16.72 10.24 9.32
CA THR A 265 16.77 9.22 10.39
C THR A 265 15.40 9.01 11.09
N SER A 266 14.38 9.78 10.74
CA SER A 266 13.02 9.53 11.19
C SER A 266 12.37 8.47 10.30
N SER A 267 12.53 7.20 10.68
CA SER A 267 11.72 6.10 10.15
C SER A 267 10.25 6.48 10.28
N LYS A 268 9.57 6.74 9.16
CA LYS A 268 8.10 6.72 9.16
C LYS A 268 7.69 5.26 9.30
N ALA A 269 7.66 4.76 10.53
CA ALA A 269 6.90 3.58 10.86
C ALA A 269 5.46 3.83 10.39
N SER A 270 4.80 2.82 9.85
CA SER A 270 3.38 2.90 9.51
C SER A 270 2.62 3.30 10.76
N HIS A 271 2.27 4.58 10.89
CA HIS A 271 1.57 5.10 12.05
C HIS A 271 0.12 4.64 12.02
N PHE A 272 -0.20 3.66 12.85
CA PHE A 272 -1.54 3.66 13.43
C PHE A 272 -1.63 4.81 14.44
N PRO A 273 -2.75 5.56 14.50
CA PRO A 273 -2.91 6.65 15.44
C PRO A 273 -2.61 6.17 16.87
N SER A 274 -1.87 6.97 17.63
CA SER A 274 -1.62 6.72 19.06
C SER A 274 -2.97 6.54 19.78
N GLY A 275 -3.18 5.38 20.39
CA GLY A 275 -4.45 5.03 21.05
C GLY A 275 -5.29 3.97 20.35
N TYR A 276 -4.91 3.54 19.15
CA TYR A 276 -5.62 2.46 18.44
C TYR A 276 -5.12 1.09 18.91
N GLN A 277 -5.58 0.66 20.08
CA GLN A 277 -5.26 -0.65 20.64
C GLN A 277 -6.43 -1.60 20.41
N ARG A 278 -6.33 -2.43 19.38
CA ARG A 278 -7.20 -3.60 19.25
C ARG A 278 -6.41 -4.86 19.63
N PRO A 279 -7.07 -5.96 20.06
CA PRO A 279 -6.37 -7.20 20.48
C PRO A 279 -5.40 -7.76 19.43
N TRP A 280 -5.60 -7.40 18.16
CA TRP A 280 -4.76 -7.82 17.02
C TRP A 280 -3.79 -6.74 16.53
N THR A 281 -3.79 -5.51 17.08
CA THR A 281 -2.75 -4.52 16.77
C THR A 281 -1.58 -4.72 17.72
N ARG A 282 -0.36 -4.80 17.16
CA ARG A 282 0.86 -4.81 17.98
C ARG A 282 0.93 -3.49 18.75
N VAL A 283 1.17 -3.59 20.07
CA VAL A 283 1.27 -2.40 20.94
C VAL A 283 2.38 -1.48 20.43
N MET A 284 2.03 -0.27 20.04
CA MET A 284 2.99 0.78 19.74
C MET A 284 3.38 1.46 21.06
N VAL A 285 4.58 1.22 21.51
CA VAL A 285 5.21 2.06 22.53
C VAL A 285 5.77 3.29 21.82
N SER A 286 5.39 4.47 22.31
CA SER A 286 5.83 5.77 21.78
C SER A 286 7.32 5.78 21.44
N ALA A 287 7.66 6.35 20.28
CA ALA A 287 9.03 6.53 19.84
C ALA A 287 9.79 7.39 20.86
N VAL A 288 10.53 6.72 21.73
CA VAL A 288 11.64 7.34 22.44
C VAL A 288 12.82 7.32 21.47
N ALA A 289 13.43 8.48 21.32
CA ALA A 289 14.59 8.72 20.49
C ALA A 289 15.58 7.54 20.54
N VAL A 290 15.85 6.95 19.36
CA VAL A 290 16.96 6.02 19.20
C VAL A 290 18.23 6.84 19.35
N GLY A 291 18.82 6.83 20.56
CA GLY A 291 20.05 7.56 20.83
C GLY A 291 20.38 7.78 22.30
N GLN A 292 19.84 6.98 23.23
CA GLN A 292 20.40 6.95 24.60
C GLN A 292 20.34 5.53 25.17
N GLY A 293 21.52 5.13 25.65
CA GLY A 293 21.91 3.80 26.06
C GLY A 293 20.99 3.10 27.04
N ALA A 294 21.01 1.83 26.88
CA ALA A 294 20.46 0.83 27.75
C ALA A 294 20.87 1.00 29.18
N ASN A 295 19.90 1.14 30.06
CA ASN A 295 19.89 0.56 31.43
C ASN A 295 18.51 0.78 32.02
N GLN A 296 17.56 -0.10 31.75
CA GLN A 296 16.44 -0.32 32.65
C GLN A 296 16.19 -1.83 32.74
N PRO A 297 16.18 -2.40 33.96
CA PRO A 297 15.89 -3.83 34.15
C PRO A 297 14.46 -4.14 33.79
N ALA A 298 14.27 -5.31 33.19
CA ALA A 298 12.97 -5.84 32.79
C ALA A 298 12.01 -5.94 33.99
N PRO A 299 10.74 -5.59 33.82
CA PRO A 299 9.73 -5.86 34.83
C PRO A 299 9.56 -7.38 34.97
N ARG A 300 9.72 -7.87 36.18
CA ARG A 300 9.43 -9.25 36.56
C ARG A 300 7.93 -9.51 36.51
N ASP A 301 7.59 -10.60 35.90
CA ASP A 301 6.39 -11.44 36.11
C ASP A 301 5.01 -10.76 36.21
N ALA A 302 4.28 -10.84 35.11
CA ALA A 302 2.85 -11.08 35.20
C ALA A 302 2.57 -12.42 34.47
N SER A 303 2.44 -13.48 35.26
CA SER A 303 1.92 -14.77 34.82
C SER A 303 0.52 -14.60 34.25
N PRO A 304 0.16 -15.27 33.14
CA PRO A 304 -1.22 -15.28 32.67
C PRO A 304 -2.07 -16.09 33.68
N ARG A 305 -3.06 -15.44 34.27
CA ARG A 305 -4.14 -16.12 34.98
C ARG A 305 -4.85 -17.06 34.02
N SER A 306 -4.71 -18.33 34.29
CA SER A 306 -5.62 -19.40 33.86
C SER A 306 -6.93 -19.26 34.63
N GLU A 307 -7.87 -18.51 34.07
CA GLU A 307 -9.24 -18.43 34.61
C GLU A 307 -10.18 -18.10 33.45
N PHE A 308 -10.57 -19.14 32.72
CA PHE A 308 -11.76 -19.17 31.87
C PHE A 308 -11.86 -20.56 31.20
N LEU A 309 -12.08 -21.59 31.99
CA LEU A 309 -12.67 -22.86 31.53
C LEU A 309 -13.17 -23.62 32.77
N GLU A 310 -14.27 -23.14 33.36
CA GLU A 310 -15.14 -23.95 34.20
C GLU A 310 -16.51 -23.26 34.28
N ALA A 311 -17.48 -23.89 33.70
CA ALA A 311 -18.95 -23.86 33.77
C ALA A 311 -19.48 -24.05 32.33
N ASP A 312 -20.24 -25.06 31.99
CA ASP A 312 -21.32 -25.75 32.68
C ASP A 312 -21.54 -27.15 32.07
N ASP A 313 -21.95 -28.07 32.94
CA ASP A 313 -22.67 -29.29 32.64
C ASP A 313 -24.01 -29.05 31.92
#